data_b37f9cab001fab8d79e5166cad604d8b
#
_entry.id   b37f9cab001fab8d79e5166cad604d8b
#
_cell.length_a   1.000
_cell.length_b   1.000
_cell.length_c   1.000
_cell.angle_alpha   90.00
_cell.angle_beta   90.00
_cell.angle_gamma   90.00
#
_symmetry.space_group_name_H-M   'P 1'
#
loop_
_entity.id
_entity.type
_entity.pdbx_description
1 polymer ?
#
loop_
_entity_poly.entity_id
_entity_poly.type
_entity_poly.pdbx_seq_one_letter_code
_entity_poly.pdbx_strand_id
1 'polypeptide(L)'
;MRSLLNSLFLSMILMAPVMAEPRSFSVNDRSGQYLVEVLFPEPPEDPKQLAPGIITLRDSKTLQVLQQLQTQAGNVPVDRNGKVDAWLLGPFSLLYFDDFNFDGRLDLAIRNGTDPEKDYKGRFDVYLQDPQKPQWVLNRALTDLAKDSASGMFSVSPLDGVLLSQAERECCWFRLSHWKMQGEELVLLHSETEEQIQPSEPGEDTSMPSGYVRRTLGELKDGQWQEQTRLEGPTREDPLMFTGKLDSQTPMELWYEVQGTAVIGELRYTKKGKGEPIKLLGSREDEYSPVILHEYADDGHPTGLWQITRQETQPFETRATRTGGTQGDTRKLTIKLESLDREPDPDKLGNVEADQRSGHYQMRQDALGRDGDLDLKILPERDDQGREVAEFTVTLKGSVTEHHTVPMEADNLIIVRAPQAAEKNGSYHIQLLKNFAVIGYTEASDAQEAFSGTYRKQP
;
A
#
# COMPACT_ATOMS: atom_id res chain seq x y z
N MET A 1 -44.55 -55.81 -59.92
CA MET A 1 -43.91 -54.56 -59.49
C MET A 1 -43.33 -54.78 -58.14
N ARG A 2 -41.99 -54.91 -58.01
CA ARG A 2 -41.31 -55.27 -56.78
C ARG A 2 -40.84 -53.99 -56.06
N SER A 3 -41.26 -53.78 -54.82
CA SER A 3 -40.87 -52.73 -53.94
C SER A 3 -39.61 -53.17 -53.25
N LEU A 4 -38.50 -52.40 -53.40
CA LEU A 4 -37.24 -52.52 -52.64
C LEU A 4 -37.30 -51.65 -51.39
N LEU A 5 -37.33 -52.28 -50.20
CA LEU A 5 -37.12 -51.62 -48.89
C LEU A 5 -35.62 -51.58 -48.64
N ASN A 6 -35.05 -50.37 -48.68
CA ASN A 6 -33.71 -50.13 -48.22
C ASN A 6 -33.73 -49.88 -46.67
N SER A 7 -33.20 -50.83 -45.90
CA SER A 7 -32.94 -50.70 -44.48
C SER A 7 -31.63 -49.92 -44.29
N LEU A 8 -31.72 -48.68 -43.81
CA LEU A 8 -30.60 -47.90 -43.38
C LEU A 8 -30.23 -48.29 -41.89
N PHE A 9 -29.19 -49.09 -41.75
CA PHE A 9 -28.63 -49.35 -40.44
C PHE A 9 -27.82 -48.11 -39.97
N LEU A 10 -28.37 -47.32 -39.04
CA LEU A 10 -27.68 -46.22 -38.38
C LEU A 10 -26.81 -46.81 -37.26
N SER A 11 -25.51 -46.98 -37.52
CA SER A 11 -24.53 -47.40 -36.51
C SER A 11 -24.31 -46.25 -35.54
N MET A 12 -24.93 -46.31 -34.37
CA MET A 12 -24.71 -45.44 -33.24
C MET A 12 -23.35 -45.85 -32.61
N ILE A 13 -22.28 -45.16 -32.93
CA ILE A 13 -20.99 -45.28 -32.26
C ILE A 13 -21.18 -44.69 -30.88
N LEU A 14 -21.33 -45.53 -29.84
CA LEU A 14 -21.16 -45.13 -28.45
C LEU A 14 -19.68 -44.73 -28.25
N MET A 15 -19.40 -43.46 -28.31
CA MET A 15 -18.13 -42.95 -27.76
C MET A 15 -18.16 -43.18 -26.25
N ALA A 16 -17.45 -44.18 -25.77
CA ALA A 16 -17.13 -44.29 -24.34
C ALA A 16 -16.34 -43.04 -23.95
N PRO A 17 -16.65 -42.39 -22.80
CA PRO A 17 -15.83 -41.28 -22.32
C PRO A 17 -14.42 -41.82 -22.10
N VAL A 18 -13.43 -41.16 -22.72
CA VAL A 18 -12.02 -41.42 -22.44
C VAL A 18 -11.78 -40.91 -21.04
N MET A 19 -11.77 -41.82 -20.07
CA MET A 19 -11.40 -41.51 -18.69
C MET A 19 -9.91 -41.17 -18.69
N ALA A 20 -9.54 -40.00 -18.13
CA ALA A 20 -8.14 -39.64 -17.96
C ALA A 20 -7.44 -40.67 -17.07
N GLU A 21 -6.19 -41.02 -17.40
CA GLU A 21 -5.43 -41.96 -16.60
C GLU A 21 -5.13 -41.33 -15.20
N PRO A 22 -5.28 -42.10 -14.10
CA PRO A 22 -4.96 -41.61 -12.77
C PRO A 22 -3.51 -41.10 -12.69
N ARG A 23 -3.29 -39.95 -12.04
CA ARG A 23 -1.96 -39.42 -11.79
C ARG A 23 -1.59 -39.60 -10.34
N SER A 24 -0.40 -40.15 -10.09
CA SER A 24 0.15 -40.28 -8.74
C SER A 24 1.58 -39.76 -8.69
N PHE A 25 1.95 -39.21 -7.55
CA PHE A 25 3.31 -38.81 -7.25
C PHE A 25 3.60 -38.97 -5.77
N SER A 26 4.87 -39.07 -5.41
CA SER A 26 5.30 -39.16 -4.01
C SER A 26 6.14 -37.95 -3.63
N VAL A 27 5.91 -37.46 -2.42
CA VAL A 27 6.63 -36.34 -1.81
C VAL A 27 7.23 -36.81 -0.50
N ASN A 28 8.51 -36.57 -0.26
CA ASN A 28 9.09 -36.70 1.06
C ASN A 28 8.93 -35.39 1.82
N ASP A 29 8.51 -35.48 3.07
CA ASP A 29 8.57 -34.35 3.97
C ASP A 29 10.05 -33.95 4.23
N ARG A 30 10.30 -32.70 4.65
CA ARG A 30 11.68 -32.22 4.89
C ARG A 30 12.41 -32.97 5.99
N SER A 31 11.69 -33.55 6.95
CA SER A 31 12.29 -34.34 8.04
C SER A 31 12.70 -35.74 7.58
N GLY A 32 12.16 -36.22 6.47
CA GLY A 32 12.31 -37.58 5.99
C GLY A 32 11.59 -38.63 6.87
N GLN A 33 10.68 -38.19 7.75
CA GLN A 33 9.91 -39.10 8.61
C GLN A 33 8.74 -39.73 7.89
N TYR A 34 8.16 -39.02 6.93
CA TYR A 34 6.96 -39.43 6.22
C TYR A 34 7.18 -39.52 4.73
N LEU A 35 6.61 -40.53 4.12
CA LEU A 35 6.41 -40.63 2.67
C LEU A 35 4.96 -40.30 2.38
N VAL A 36 4.71 -39.30 1.57
CA VAL A 36 3.37 -38.89 1.18
C VAL A 36 3.12 -39.28 -0.26
N GLU A 37 2.12 -40.10 -0.48
CA GLU A 37 1.63 -40.45 -1.80
C GLU A 37 0.36 -39.63 -2.10
N VAL A 38 0.36 -38.95 -3.25
CA VAL A 38 -0.81 -38.19 -3.72
C VAL A 38 -1.33 -38.87 -4.97
N LEU A 39 -2.63 -39.16 -4.99
CA LEU A 39 -3.32 -39.77 -6.10
C LEU A 39 -4.47 -38.85 -6.55
N PHE A 40 -4.48 -38.46 -7.80
CA PHE A 40 -5.61 -37.88 -8.48
C PHE A 40 -6.24 -38.92 -9.38
N PRO A 41 -7.39 -39.50 -8.98
CA PRO A 41 -8.06 -40.57 -9.75
C PRO A 41 -8.52 -40.10 -11.13
N GLU A 42 -8.98 -38.85 -11.19
CA GLU A 42 -9.48 -38.18 -12.41
C GLU A 42 -8.78 -36.83 -12.54
N PRO A 43 -7.49 -36.81 -12.98
CA PRO A 43 -6.75 -35.58 -13.09
C PRO A 43 -7.34 -34.71 -14.24
N PRO A 44 -7.40 -33.40 -14.07
CA PRO A 44 -7.81 -32.49 -15.13
C PRO A 44 -6.80 -32.50 -16.28
N GLU A 45 -7.24 -32.20 -17.50
CA GLU A 45 -6.36 -32.07 -18.65
C GLU A 45 -5.38 -30.89 -18.46
N ASP A 46 -5.90 -29.77 -17.96
CA ASP A 46 -5.09 -28.60 -17.60
C ASP A 46 -4.56 -28.77 -16.15
N PRO A 47 -3.24 -28.85 -15.94
CA PRO A 47 -2.64 -28.96 -14.60
C PRO A 47 -2.96 -27.80 -13.66
N LYS A 48 -3.42 -26.67 -14.19
CA LYS A 48 -3.84 -25.52 -13.37
C LYS A 48 -5.22 -25.68 -12.75
N GLN A 49 -6.03 -26.60 -13.30
CA GLN A 49 -7.35 -26.89 -12.74
C GLN A 49 -7.23 -27.72 -11.48
N LEU A 50 -8.15 -27.50 -10.56
CA LEU A 50 -8.22 -28.23 -9.32
C LEU A 50 -9.02 -29.51 -9.48
N ALA A 51 -8.61 -30.55 -8.77
CA ALA A 51 -9.29 -31.86 -8.79
C ALA A 51 -9.32 -32.49 -7.40
N PRO A 52 -10.30 -33.39 -7.14
CA PRO A 52 -10.28 -34.23 -5.95
C PRO A 52 -9.05 -35.14 -5.94
N GLY A 53 -8.43 -35.24 -4.75
CA GLY A 53 -7.23 -36.06 -4.58
C GLY A 53 -7.23 -36.80 -3.25
N ILE A 54 -6.48 -37.90 -3.23
CA ILE A 54 -6.26 -38.75 -2.05
C ILE A 54 -4.80 -38.58 -1.64
N ILE A 55 -4.57 -38.22 -0.38
CA ILE A 55 -3.26 -38.04 0.23
C ILE A 55 -3.04 -39.18 1.21
N THR A 56 -2.08 -40.08 0.93
CA THR A 56 -1.73 -41.22 1.79
C THR A 56 -0.41 -40.94 2.50
N LEU A 57 -0.46 -40.81 3.82
CA LEU A 57 0.70 -40.62 4.67
C LEU A 57 1.24 -41.99 5.12
N ARG A 58 2.52 -42.23 4.93
CA ARG A 58 3.21 -43.45 5.33
C ARG A 58 4.41 -43.15 6.22
N ASP A 59 4.73 -44.03 7.11
CA ASP A 59 6.03 -44.07 7.77
C ASP A 59 7.13 -44.33 6.70
N SER A 60 8.15 -43.47 6.62
CA SER A 60 9.14 -43.55 5.55
C SER A 60 10.05 -44.80 5.64
N LYS A 61 10.19 -45.40 6.83
CA LYS A 61 11.04 -46.57 7.09
C LYS A 61 10.31 -47.86 6.90
N THR A 62 9.07 -47.95 7.46
CA THR A 62 8.27 -49.17 7.43
C THR A 62 7.31 -49.27 6.27
N LEU A 63 7.06 -48.14 5.58
CA LEU A 63 6.08 -47.96 4.50
C LEU A 63 4.63 -48.26 4.92
N GLN A 64 4.41 -48.41 6.23
CA GLN A 64 3.07 -48.60 6.77
C GLN A 64 2.21 -47.36 6.55
N VAL A 65 0.97 -47.55 6.09
CA VAL A 65 -0.01 -46.45 5.99
C VAL A 65 -0.38 -46.00 7.39
N LEU A 66 -0.16 -44.72 7.66
CA LEU A 66 -0.52 -44.06 8.92
C LEU A 66 -1.92 -43.47 8.81
N GLN A 67 -2.20 -42.75 7.68
CA GLN A 67 -3.47 -42.09 7.47
C GLN A 67 -3.73 -41.86 6.00
N GLN A 68 -5.01 -41.77 5.63
CA GLN A 68 -5.46 -41.22 4.34
C GLN A 68 -6.31 -39.97 4.58
N LEU A 69 -6.01 -38.89 3.86
CA LEU A 69 -6.75 -37.67 3.86
C LEU A 69 -7.25 -37.40 2.44
N GLN A 70 -8.21 -36.51 2.29
CA GLN A 70 -8.78 -36.15 0.98
C GLN A 70 -8.80 -34.65 0.81
N THR A 71 -8.56 -34.20 -0.42
CA THR A 71 -8.87 -32.84 -0.85
C THR A 71 -9.97 -32.91 -1.89
N GLN A 72 -10.92 -31.97 -1.84
CA GLN A 72 -11.96 -31.84 -2.88
C GLN A 72 -11.46 -31.04 -4.08
N ALA A 73 -10.43 -30.21 -3.89
CA ALA A 73 -9.95 -29.30 -4.91
C ALA A 73 -8.45 -29.01 -4.71
N GLY A 74 -7.63 -30.03 -4.92
CA GLY A 74 -6.18 -29.93 -4.94
C GLY A 74 -5.64 -29.62 -6.31
N ASN A 75 -4.40 -29.12 -6.41
CA ASN A 75 -3.68 -28.93 -7.66
C ASN A 75 -2.54 -29.95 -7.79
N VAL A 76 -2.27 -30.34 -9.02
CA VAL A 76 -1.10 -31.15 -9.33
C VAL A 76 0.08 -30.18 -9.52
N PRO A 77 1.12 -30.24 -8.67
CA PRO A 77 2.29 -29.38 -8.88
C PRO A 77 3.07 -29.89 -10.12
N VAL A 78 3.24 -29.01 -11.10
CA VAL A 78 4.00 -29.31 -12.29
C VAL A 78 5.04 -28.23 -12.57
N ASP A 79 6.20 -28.64 -13.11
CA ASP A 79 7.22 -27.72 -13.58
C ASP A 79 6.83 -27.07 -14.92
N ARG A 80 7.69 -26.20 -15.45
CA ARG A 80 7.48 -25.52 -16.73
C ARG A 80 7.32 -26.45 -17.93
N ASN A 81 7.74 -27.71 -17.82
CA ASN A 81 7.66 -28.74 -18.86
C ASN A 81 6.45 -29.66 -18.67
N GLY A 82 5.59 -29.37 -17.67
CA GLY A 82 4.43 -30.18 -17.33
C GLY A 82 4.77 -31.45 -16.54
N LYS A 83 6.02 -31.59 -16.05
CA LYS A 83 6.41 -32.71 -15.19
C LYS A 83 6.03 -32.37 -13.75
N VAL A 84 5.55 -33.38 -13.00
CA VAL A 84 5.24 -33.21 -11.59
C VAL A 84 6.46 -32.71 -10.83
N ASP A 85 6.30 -31.57 -10.15
CA ASP A 85 7.32 -30.96 -9.32
C ASP A 85 7.01 -31.22 -7.85
N ALA A 86 7.56 -32.32 -7.34
CA ALA A 86 7.37 -32.76 -5.97
C ALA A 86 8.06 -31.89 -4.90
N TRP A 87 8.78 -30.86 -5.31
CA TRP A 87 9.53 -29.97 -4.41
C TRP A 87 8.76 -28.73 -3.99
N LEU A 88 7.57 -28.49 -4.57
CA LEU A 88 6.73 -27.37 -4.18
C LEU A 88 6.05 -27.66 -2.84
N LEU A 89 6.75 -27.37 -1.78
CA LEU A 89 6.24 -27.41 -0.40
C LEU A 89 6.06 -25.98 0.10
N GLY A 90 4.90 -25.70 0.67
CA GLY A 90 4.61 -24.39 1.24
C GLY A 90 3.27 -23.79 0.81
N PRO A 91 3.03 -22.52 1.12
CA PRO A 91 1.70 -21.88 0.94
C PRO A 91 1.15 -21.85 -0.48
N PHE A 92 2.00 -22.09 -1.48
CA PHE A 92 1.61 -22.10 -2.91
C PHE A 92 1.51 -23.50 -3.52
N SER A 93 1.77 -24.55 -2.72
CA SER A 93 1.73 -25.94 -3.15
C SER A 93 0.50 -26.68 -2.63
N LEU A 94 0.33 -27.94 -3.06
CA LEU A 94 -0.72 -28.80 -2.56
C LEU A 94 -0.57 -29.11 -1.08
N LEU A 95 0.67 -29.29 -0.61
CA LEU A 95 1.02 -29.73 0.74
C LEU A 95 1.98 -28.74 1.37
N TYR A 96 1.73 -28.40 2.64
CA TYR A 96 2.63 -27.60 3.45
C TYR A 96 2.85 -28.25 4.79
N PHE A 97 4.09 -28.65 5.08
CA PHE A 97 4.50 -29.26 6.33
C PHE A 97 5.30 -28.26 7.15
N ASP A 98 4.88 -28.05 8.38
CA ASP A 98 5.62 -27.26 9.38
C ASP A 98 5.08 -27.59 10.79
N ASP A 99 5.72 -27.08 11.82
CA ASP A 99 5.25 -27.17 13.20
C ASP A 99 4.37 -25.95 13.53
N PHE A 100 3.06 -26.07 13.31
CA PHE A 100 2.14 -24.93 13.40
C PHE A 100 1.76 -24.60 14.85
N ASN A 101 1.93 -25.52 15.78
CA ASN A 101 1.62 -25.32 17.19
C ASN A 101 2.86 -25.27 18.09
N PHE A 102 4.06 -25.37 17.51
CA PHE A 102 5.37 -25.34 18.18
C PHE A 102 5.55 -26.45 19.25
N ASP A 103 5.02 -27.63 18.98
CA ASP A 103 5.14 -28.78 19.86
C ASP A 103 6.26 -29.74 19.47
N GLY A 104 7.03 -29.42 18.42
CA GLY A 104 8.16 -30.20 17.90
C GLY A 104 7.74 -31.33 16.96
N ARG A 105 6.47 -31.44 16.61
CA ARG A 105 5.93 -32.41 15.64
C ARG A 105 5.59 -31.71 14.33
N LEU A 106 5.55 -32.53 13.27
CA LEU A 106 5.31 -32.01 11.93
C LEU A 106 3.84 -32.06 11.59
N ASP A 107 3.22 -30.90 11.55
CA ASP A 107 1.85 -30.69 11.13
C ASP A 107 1.72 -30.64 9.60
N LEU A 108 0.51 -30.57 9.09
CA LEU A 108 0.22 -30.62 7.67
C LEU A 108 -0.92 -29.69 7.30
N ALA A 109 -0.70 -28.83 6.29
CA ALA A 109 -1.78 -28.14 5.61
C ALA A 109 -1.95 -28.70 4.20
N ILE A 110 -3.20 -28.94 3.80
CA ILE A 110 -3.57 -29.49 2.50
C ILE A 110 -4.42 -28.46 1.76
N ARG A 111 -4.01 -28.11 0.55
CA ARG A 111 -4.82 -27.22 -0.29
C ARG A 111 -6.15 -27.89 -0.63
N ASN A 112 -7.24 -27.18 -0.33
CA ASN A 112 -8.61 -27.64 -0.55
C ASN A 112 -9.46 -26.53 -1.20
N GLY A 113 -9.05 -26.11 -2.39
CA GLY A 113 -9.73 -25.12 -3.20
C GLY A 113 -9.00 -23.82 -3.38
N THR A 114 -9.75 -22.85 -3.89
CA THR A 114 -9.34 -21.45 -4.05
C THR A 114 -10.43 -20.54 -3.52
N ASP A 115 -10.04 -19.33 -3.18
CA ASP A 115 -10.96 -18.28 -2.77
C ASP A 115 -11.15 -17.29 -3.93
N PRO A 116 -12.34 -17.25 -4.55
CA PRO A 116 -12.59 -16.33 -5.66
C PRO A 116 -12.60 -14.85 -5.23
N GLU A 117 -12.86 -14.58 -3.95
CA GLU A 117 -12.83 -13.21 -3.39
C GLU A 117 -11.39 -12.72 -3.14
N LYS A 118 -10.42 -13.64 -3.18
CA LYS A 118 -9.00 -13.35 -2.96
C LYS A 118 -8.14 -13.75 -4.16
N ASP A 119 -8.50 -13.33 -5.37
CA ASP A 119 -7.76 -13.61 -6.61
C ASP A 119 -7.41 -15.10 -6.80
N TYR A 120 -8.33 -15.99 -6.43
CA TYR A 120 -8.15 -17.44 -6.53
C TYR A 120 -6.95 -17.97 -5.75
N LYS A 121 -6.53 -17.30 -4.67
CA LYS A 121 -5.51 -17.80 -3.74
C LYS A 121 -5.94 -19.15 -3.14
N GLY A 122 -4.97 -19.96 -2.74
CA GLY A 122 -5.25 -21.29 -2.18
C GLY A 122 -6.02 -21.22 -0.88
N ARG A 123 -6.95 -22.15 -0.67
CA ARG A 123 -7.57 -22.42 0.63
C ARG A 123 -6.98 -23.69 1.18
N PHE A 124 -6.67 -23.71 2.47
CA PHE A 124 -6.02 -24.86 3.11
C PHE A 124 -6.82 -25.38 4.29
N ASP A 125 -6.92 -26.71 4.38
CA ASP A 125 -7.31 -27.39 5.60
C ASP A 125 -6.05 -27.71 6.39
N VAL A 126 -6.00 -27.29 7.65
CA VAL A 126 -4.82 -27.43 8.52
C VAL A 126 -5.05 -28.52 9.54
N TYR A 127 -4.10 -29.45 9.62
CA TYR A 127 -4.15 -30.61 10.48
C TYR A 127 -2.96 -30.60 11.44
N LEU A 128 -3.21 -30.77 12.74
CA LEU A 128 -2.17 -30.96 13.74
C LEU A 128 -1.91 -32.45 13.97
N GLN A 129 -0.65 -32.81 14.16
CA GLN A 129 -0.30 -34.17 14.51
C GLN A 129 -0.71 -34.51 15.96
N ASP A 130 -1.45 -35.59 16.14
CA ASP A 130 -1.85 -36.08 17.47
C ASP A 130 -0.60 -36.42 18.30
N PRO A 131 -0.49 -35.99 19.58
CA PRO A 131 0.66 -36.26 20.44
C PRO A 131 0.86 -37.69 20.80
N GLN A 132 -0.20 -38.52 20.72
CA GLN A 132 -0.15 -39.91 21.14
C GLN A 132 -0.14 -40.92 19.99
N LYS A 133 -0.54 -40.48 18.79
CA LYS A 133 -0.70 -41.34 17.61
C LYS A 133 -0.15 -40.64 16.39
N PRO A 134 0.44 -41.36 15.43
CA PRO A 134 0.86 -40.76 14.16
C PRO A 134 -0.35 -40.51 13.24
N GLN A 135 -1.21 -39.61 13.67
CA GLN A 135 -2.43 -39.18 12.97
C GLN A 135 -2.53 -37.69 12.99
N TRP A 136 -3.09 -37.13 11.95
CA TRP A 136 -3.31 -35.68 11.77
C TRP A 136 -4.79 -35.38 11.94
N VAL A 137 -5.09 -34.47 12.85
CA VAL A 137 -6.46 -34.06 13.20
C VAL A 137 -6.71 -32.66 12.70
N LEU A 138 -7.81 -32.45 11.97
CA LEU A 138 -8.20 -31.13 11.45
C LEU A 138 -8.34 -30.14 12.61
N ASN A 139 -7.57 -29.03 12.51
CA ASN A 139 -7.67 -27.91 13.44
C ASN A 139 -8.44 -26.78 12.78
N ARG A 140 -9.63 -26.48 13.31
CA ARG A 140 -10.52 -25.46 12.74
C ARG A 140 -9.98 -24.06 12.91
N ALA A 141 -9.41 -23.73 14.07
CA ALA A 141 -8.88 -22.38 14.34
C ALA A 141 -7.75 -22.03 13.36
N LEU A 142 -6.83 -22.95 13.11
CA LEU A 142 -5.75 -22.75 12.12
C LEU A 142 -6.26 -22.76 10.67
N THR A 143 -7.27 -23.58 10.37
CA THR A 143 -7.93 -23.57 9.05
C THR A 143 -8.62 -22.22 8.79
N ASP A 144 -9.30 -21.66 9.78
CA ASP A 144 -9.93 -20.35 9.68
C ASP A 144 -8.86 -19.23 9.57
N LEU A 145 -7.78 -19.30 10.35
CA LEU A 145 -6.65 -18.38 10.23
C LEU A 145 -6.03 -18.41 8.82
N ALA A 146 -5.84 -19.60 8.26
CA ALA A 146 -5.33 -19.76 6.89
C ALA A 146 -6.28 -19.13 5.87
N LYS A 147 -7.59 -19.37 6.02
CA LYS A 147 -8.62 -18.77 5.16
C LYS A 147 -8.65 -17.26 5.26
N ASP A 148 -8.48 -16.69 6.46
CA ASP A 148 -8.52 -15.24 6.67
C ASP A 148 -7.23 -14.53 6.21
N SER A 149 -6.13 -15.27 6.05
CA SER A 149 -4.87 -14.74 5.54
C SER A 149 -4.97 -14.31 4.08
N ALA A 150 -4.41 -13.15 3.74
CA ALA A 150 -4.45 -12.59 2.39
C ALA A 150 -3.80 -13.50 1.34
N SER A 151 -2.77 -14.27 1.73
CA SER A 151 -2.12 -15.28 0.86
C SER A 151 -2.87 -16.62 0.80
N GLY A 152 -3.96 -16.79 1.58
CA GLY A 152 -4.67 -18.05 1.74
C GLY A 152 -4.02 -19.04 2.71
N MET A 153 -2.87 -18.68 3.28
CA MET A 153 -2.15 -19.45 4.31
C MET A 153 -1.32 -18.48 5.17
N PHE A 154 -1.15 -18.81 6.45
CA PHE A 154 -0.23 -18.10 7.35
C PHE A 154 1.21 -18.61 7.17
N SER A 155 2.18 -17.85 7.65
CA SER A 155 3.60 -18.25 7.73
C SER A 155 3.95 -18.64 9.16
N VAL A 156 5.00 -19.45 9.31
CA VAL A 156 5.57 -19.86 10.60
C VAL A 156 6.85 -19.08 10.85
N SER A 157 6.97 -18.44 12.02
CA SER A 157 8.23 -17.85 12.52
C SER A 157 8.78 -18.75 13.63
N PRO A 158 9.67 -19.70 13.32
CA PRO A 158 10.20 -20.64 14.32
C PRO A 158 11.04 -19.97 15.40
N LEU A 159 11.72 -18.86 15.06
CA LEU A 159 12.56 -18.12 16.00
C LEU A 159 11.75 -17.42 17.09
N ASP A 160 10.59 -16.91 16.72
CA ASP A 160 9.71 -16.19 17.64
C ASP A 160 8.64 -17.10 18.25
N GLY A 161 8.45 -18.29 17.70
CA GLY A 161 7.42 -19.25 18.13
C GLY A 161 6.01 -18.73 17.90
N VAL A 162 5.78 -18.07 16.74
CA VAL A 162 4.51 -17.46 16.35
C VAL A 162 4.13 -17.79 14.91
N LEU A 163 2.83 -17.74 14.64
CA LEU A 163 2.26 -17.76 13.30
C LEU A 163 2.02 -16.32 12.85
N LEU A 164 2.31 -16.05 11.58
CA LEU A 164 2.15 -14.74 10.97
C LEU A 164 1.03 -14.80 9.94
N SER A 165 -0.02 -14.00 10.13
CA SER A 165 -1.08 -13.84 9.14
C SER A 165 -1.09 -12.41 8.60
N GLN A 166 -1.41 -12.28 7.32
CA GLN A 166 -1.57 -11.00 6.66
C GLN A 166 -3.02 -10.85 6.23
N ALA A 167 -3.59 -9.69 6.43
CA ALA A 167 -4.89 -9.33 5.90
C ALA A 167 -4.76 -8.04 5.09
N GLU A 168 -5.48 -7.99 3.98
CA GLU A 168 -5.51 -6.84 3.06
C GLU A 168 -6.97 -6.53 2.73
N ARG A 169 -7.30 -5.25 2.60
CA ARG A 169 -8.60 -4.80 2.12
C ARG A 169 -8.35 -3.73 1.07
N GLU A 170 -8.87 -3.96 -0.12
CA GLU A 170 -8.72 -3.04 -1.24
C GLU A 170 -7.26 -2.63 -1.49
N CYS A 171 -7.01 -1.37 -1.87
CA CYS A 171 -5.66 -0.89 -2.18
C CYS A 171 -4.84 -0.49 -0.94
N CYS A 172 -5.52 -0.18 0.20
CA CYS A 172 -4.97 0.84 1.07
C CYS A 172 -4.99 0.49 2.55
N TRP A 173 -5.38 -0.74 2.88
CA TRP A 173 -5.38 -1.26 4.23
C TRP A 173 -4.64 -2.60 4.30
N PHE A 174 -3.69 -2.70 5.20
CA PHE A 174 -2.88 -3.88 5.45
C PHE A 174 -2.79 -4.16 6.95
N ARG A 175 -2.84 -5.44 7.33
CA ARG A 175 -2.60 -5.86 8.72
C ARG A 175 -1.70 -7.09 8.78
N LEU A 176 -0.62 -7.01 9.56
CA LEU A 176 0.19 -8.13 9.99
C LEU A 176 -0.21 -8.52 11.41
N SER A 177 -0.41 -9.81 11.66
CA SER A 177 -0.81 -10.32 12.97
C SER A 177 0.05 -11.51 13.39
N HIS A 178 0.45 -11.53 14.66
CA HIS A 178 1.23 -12.58 15.29
C HIS A 178 0.34 -13.38 16.23
N TRP A 179 0.28 -14.68 15.98
CA TRP A 179 -0.58 -15.60 16.70
C TRP A 179 0.21 -16.69 17.37
N LYS A 180 -0.32 -17.25 18.45
CA LYS A 180 0.25 -18.41 19.13
C LYS A 180 -0.85 -19.38 19.55
N MET A 181 -0.59 -20.68 19.34
CA MET A 181 -1.43 -21.71 19.92
C MET A 181 -1.17 -21.82 21.43
N GLN A 182 -2.24 -21.77 22.23
CA GLN A 182 -2.23 -22.04 23.67
C GLN A 182 -3.22 -23.19 23.95
N GLY A 183 -2.71 -24.41 23.96
CA GLY A 183 -3.56 -25.58 23.91
C GLY A 183 -4.32 -25.69 22.59
N GLU A 184 -5.65 -25.67 22.62
CA GLU A 184 -6.51 -25.70 21.43
C GLU A 184 -6.89 -24.29 20.92
N GLU A 185 -6.60 -23.24 21.68
CA GLU A 185 -6.99 -21.88 21.37
C GLU A 185 -5.88 -21.14 20.60
N LEU A 186 -6.29 -20.32 19.65
CA LEU A 186 -5.42 -19.44 18.89
C LEU A 186 -5.49 -18.02 19.50
N VAL A 187 -4.38 -17.55 20.04
CA VAL A 187 -4.29 -16.27 20.76
C VAL A 187 -3.54 -15.26 19.89
N LEU A 188 -4.15 -14.10 19.65
CA LEU A 188 -3.50 -12.95 19.03
C LEU A 188 -2.56 -12.27 20.06
N LEU A 189 -1.27 -12.20 19.73
CA LEU A 189 -0.26 -11.59 20.60
C LEU A 189 0.07 -10.16 20.20
N HIS A 190 0.12 -9.91 18.89
CA HIS A 190 0.50 -8.62 18.32
C HIS A 190 -0.20 -8.41 16.99
N SER A 191 -0.56 -7.18 16.69
CA SER A 191 -1.00 -6.77 15.35
C SER A 191 -0.46 -5.39 14.99
N GLU A 192 -0.10 -5.22 13.74
CA GLU A 192 0.24 -3.95 13.14
C GLU A 192 -0.68 -3.72 11.94
N THR A 193 -1.44 -2.63 11.99
CA THR A 193 -2.33 -2.22 10.89
C THR A 193 -1.82 -0.94 10.29
N GLU A 194 -1.72 -0.90 8.97
CA GLU A 194 -1.43 0.29 8.18
C GLU A 194 -2.63 0.59 7.29
N GLU A 195 -3.10 1.83 7.34
CA GLU A 195 -4.23 2.30 6.58
C GLU A 195 -3.88 3.65 5.95
N GLN A 196 -3.84 3.70 4.63
CA GLN A 196 -3.62 4.97 3.93
C GLN A 196 -4.86 5.83 4.02
N ILE A 197 -4.69 7.09 4.39
CA ILE A 197 -5.78 8.05 4.47
C ILE A 197 -6.17 8.47 3.06
N GLN A 198 -7.44 8.24 2.73
CA GLN A 198 -8.06 8.65 1.46
C GLN A 198 -9.25 9.55 1.76
N PRO A 199 -9.07 10.87 1.83
CA PRO A 199 -10.13 11.81 2.25
C PRO A 199 -11.38 11.79 1.38
N SER A 200 -11.27 11.28 0.14
CA SER A 200 -12.39 11.12 -0.79
C SER A 200 -13.28 9.91 -0.50
N GLU A 201 -12.84 8.98 0.35
CA GLU A 201 -13.61 7.78 0.66
C GLU A 201 -14.76 8.07 1.62
N PRO A 202 -15.95 7.46 1.40
CA PRO A 202 -17.09 7.65 2.30
C PRO A 202 -16.80 7.21 3.74
N GLY A 203 -16.98 8.12 4.69
CA GLY A 203 -16.77 7.86 6.11
C GLY A 203 -15.42 8.25 6.64
N GLU A 204 -14.48 8.65 5.78
CA GLU A 204 -13.19 9.20 6.18
C GLU A 204 -13.32 10.67 6.64
N ASP A 205 -12.33 11.11 7.44
CA ASP A 205 -12.22 12.50 7.87
C ASP A 205 -11.74 13.36 6.69
N THR A 206 -12.67 14.05 6.04
CA THR A 206 -12.38 14.91 4.89
C THR A 206 -11.44 16.08 5.21
N SER A 207 -11.18 16.36 6.50
CA SER A 207 -10.17 17.35 6.91
C SER A 207 -8.73 16.85 6.79
N MET A 208 -8.53 15.54 6.64
CA MET A 208 -7.21 14.94 6.49
C MET A 208 -6.68 15.11 5.07
N PRO A 209 -5.43 15.54 4.87
CA PRO A 209 -4.80 15.50 3.56
C PRO A 209 -4.45 14.06 3.17
N SER A 210 -4.43 13.78 1.86
CA SER A 210 -3.92 12.50 1.34
C SER A 210 -2.43 12.31 1.63
N GLY A 211 -1.96 11.06 1.55
CA GLY A 211 -0.55 10.73 1.74
C GLY A 211 -0.13 10.48 3.19
N TYR A 212 -1.07 10.45 4.12
CA TYR A 212 -0.81 10.01 5.49
C TYR A 212 -1.27 8.57 5.72
N VAL A 213 -0.59 7.90 6.65
CA VAL A 213 -0.88 6.51 7.04
C VAL A 213 -1.26 6.48 8.51
N ARG A 214 -2.42 5.92 8.80
CA ARG A 214 -2.83 5.57 10.16
C ARG A 214 -2.21 4.23 10.52
N ARG A 215 -1.30 4.22 11.49
CA ARG A 215 -0.68 2.98 12.01
C ARG A 215 -1.26 2.65 13.37
N THR A 216 -1.84 1.46 13.50
CA THR A 216 -2.35 0.95 14.76
C THR A 216 -1.54 -0.26 15.19
N LEU A 217 -0.92 -0.15 16.36
CA LEU A 217 -0.18 -1.24 17.02
C LEU A 217 -1.05 -1.80 18.13
N GLY A 218 -1.32 -3.10 18.08
CA GLY A 218 -2.03 -3.84 19.11
C GLY A 218 -1.11 -4.86 19.75
N GLU A 219 -1.13 -4.98 21.07
CA GLU A 219 -0.35 -5.94 21.84
C GLU A 219 -1.15 -6.53 22.98
N LEU A 220 -0.94 -7.82 23.23
CA LEU A 220 -1.48 -8.50 24.40
C LEU A 220 -0.50 -8.34 25.57
N LYS A 221 -0.82 -7.45 26.54
CA LYS A 221 -0.01 -7.20 27.75
C LYS A 221 -0.79 -7.60 28.99
N ASP A 222 -0.21 -8.46 29.80
CA ASP A 222 -0.82 -8.95 31.07
C ASP A 222 -2.26 -9.51 30.87
N GLY A 223 -2.50 -10.17 29.73
CA GLY A 223 -3.80 -10.76 29.39
C GLY A 223 -4.85 -9.75 28.91
N GLN A 224 -4.47 -8.47 28.73
CA GLN A 224 -5.35 -7.44 28.18
C GLN A 224 -4.82 -6.95 26.85
N TRP A 225 -5.73 -6.82 25.87
CA TRP A 225 -5.42 -6.24 24.58
C TRP A 225 -5.31 -4.71 24.72
N GLN A 226 -4.18 -4.16 24.28
CA GLN A 226 -3.92 -2.72 24.26
C GLN A 226 -3.64 -2.27 22.84
N GLU A 227 -4.23 -1.18 22.43
CA GLU A 227 -4.01 -0.59 21.10
C GLU A 227 -3.50 0.85 21.23
N GLN A 228 -2.57 1.19 20.37
CA GLN A 228 -2.08 2.54 20.18
C GLN A 228 -2.13 2.90 18.71
N THR A 229 -2.84 3.98 18.39
CA THR A 229 -2.94 4.49 17.01
C THR A 229 -2.13 5.78 16.92
N ARG A 230 -1.37 5.90 15.84
CA ARG A 230 -0.64 7.11 15.47
C ARG A 230 -0.80 7.37 13.98
N LEU A 231 -0.67 8.65 13.61
CA LEU A 231 -0.62 9.09 12.23
C LEU A 231 0.83 9.29 11.83
N GLU A 232 1.23 8.72 10.71
CA GLU A 232 2.57 8.84 10.15
C GLU A 232 2.51 9.40 8.74
N GLY A 233 3.54 10.09 8.32
CA GLY A 233 3.64 10.63 6.98
C GLY A 233 4.11 12.09 6.96
N PRO A 234 3.97 12.76 5.82
CA PRO A 234 3.34 12.22 4.61
C PRO A 234 4.20 11.15 3.94
N THR A 235 3.56 10.24 3.22
CA THR A 235 4.26 9.31 2.33
C THR A 235 5.03 10.11 1.29
N ARG A 236 6.30 9.77 1.11
CA ARG A 236 7.18 10.38 0.11
C ARG A 236 7.21 9.49 -1.12
N GLU A 237 6.98 10.09 -2.27
CA GLU A 237 7.18 9.40 -3.53
C GLU A 237 8.63 9.54 -3.98
N ASP A 238 9.12 8.59 -4.77
CA ASP A 238 10.45 8.69 -5.37
C ASP A 238 10.57 9.99 -6.18
N PRO A 239 11.66 10.73 -6.00
CA PRO A 239 11.85 11.98 -6.71
C PRO A 239 11.96 11.75 -8.22
N LEU A 240 11.26 12.57 -8.98
CA LEU A 240 11.27 12.51 -10.44
C LEU A 240 12.19 13.61 -10.98
N MET A 241 13.09 13.23 -11.88
CA MET A 241 14.04 14.15 -12.50
C MET A 241 13.85 14.21 -14.02
N PHE A 242 13.91 15.42 -14.56
CA PHE A 242 13.66 15.68 -15.97
C PHE A 242 14.68 16.65 -16.56
N THR A 243 14.89 16.52 -17.86
CA THR A 243 15.52 17.54 -18.70
C THR A 243 14.52 18.08 -19.72
N GLY A 244 14.74 19.32 -20.14
CA GLY A 244 13.89 19.97 -21.12
C GLY A 244 14.54 21.23 -21.70
N LYS A 245 13.81 21.94 -22.55
CA LYS A 245 14.24 23.21 -23.09
C LYS A 245 13.14 24.25 -22.97
N LEU A 246 13.42 25.32 -22.25
CA LEU A 246 12.58 26.51 -22.24
C LEU A 246 12.79 27.27 -23.56
N ASP A 247 11.70 27.73 -24.18
CA ASP A 247 11.72 28.43 -25.48
C ASP A 247 12.47 27.67 -26.59
N SER A 248 12.51 26.35 -26.53
CA SER A 248 13.27 25.48 -27.45
C SER A 248 14.77 25.73 -27.51
N GLN A 249 15.31 26.68 -26.74
CA GLN A 249 16.70 27.11 -26.78
C GLN A 249 17.44 27.03 -25.45
N THR A 250 16.74 27.26 -24.33
CA THR A 250 17.36 27.27 -23.00
C THR A 250 17.24 25.94 -22.34
N PRO A 251 18.32 25.14 -22.28
CA PRO A 251 18.27 23.83 -21.65
C PRO A 251 18.12 23.98 -20.14
N MET A 252 17.33 23.06 -19.54
CA MET A 252 17.04 23.06 -18.12
C MET A 252 17.00 21.65 -17.58
N GLU A 253 17.26 21.52 -16.29
CA GLU A 253 16.99 20.36 -15.48
C GLU A 253 15.96 20.73 -14.39
N LEU A 254 14.98 19.87 -14.18
CA LEU A 254 13.94 20.03 -13.18
C LEU A 254 13.78 18.73 -12.43
N TRP A 255 13.68 18.79 -11.12
CA TRP A 255 13.24 17.64 -10.32
C TRP A 255 12.15 18.06 -9.35
N TYR A 256 11.32 17.12 -8.97
CA TYR A 256 10.37 17.30 -7.88
C TYR A 256 10.12 15.98 -7.15
N GLU A 257 9.70 16.12 -5.90
CA GLU A 257 9.26 15.04 -5.00
C GLU A 257 7.89 15.40 -4.45
N VAL A 258 7.01 14.41 -4.36
CA VAL A 258 5.68 14.56 -3.76
C VAL A 258 5.73 14.05 -2.33
N GLN A 259 5.21 14.84 -1.41
CA GLN A 259 5.08 14.52 0.01
C GLN A 259 3.62 14.78 0.42
N GLY A 260 2.78 13.75 0.35
CA GLY A 260 1.34 13.92 0.50
C GLY A 260 0.77 14.78 -0.63
N THR A 261 0.14 15.89 -0.29
CA THR A 261 -0.35 16.88 -1.29
C THR A 261 0.68 17.93 -1.63
N ALA A 262 1.73 18.08 -0.84
CA ALA A 262 2.78 19.05 -1.10
C ALA A 262 3.81 18.52 -2.09
N VAL A 263 4.34 19.40 -2.93
CA VAL A 263 5.38 19.08 -3.91
C VAL A 263 6.53 20.06 -3.75
N ILE A 264 7.74 19.52 -3.60
CA ILE A 264 8.97 20.28 -3.52
C ILE A 264 9.89 19.93 -4.69
N GLY A 265 10.70 20.87 -5.16
CA GLY A 265 11.62 20.62 -6.25
C GLY A 265 12.59 21.75 -6.51
N GLU A 266 13.39 21.58 -7.54
CA GLU A 266 14.33 22.60 -8.02
C GLU A 266 14.38 22.60 -9.55
N LEU A 267 14.61 23.79 -10.09
CA LEU A 267 14.85 24.05 -11.50
C LEU A 267 16.25 24.63 -11.67
N ARG A 268 16.99 24.19 -12.69
CA ARG A 268 18.27 24.75 -13.10
C ARG A 268 18.28 25.02 -14.57
N TYR A 269 18.76 26.22 -14.95
CA TYR A 269 19.08 26.53 -16.34
C TYR A 269 20.55 26.19 -16.61
N THR A 270 20.80 25.31 -17.60
CA THR A 270 22.13 24.72 -17.81
C THR A 270 22.98 25.43 -18.88
N LYS A 271 22.47 26.49 -19.55
CA LYS A 271 23.08 27.11 -20.71
C LYS A 271 24.32 28.01 -20.43
N LYS A 272 24.59 28.43 -19.19
CA LYS A 272 25.69 29.37 -18.85
C LYS A 272 26.43 28.99 -17.56
N GLY A 273 26.86 27.74 -17.47
CA GLY A 273 27.51 27.32 -16.25
C GLY A 273 26.48 27.00 -15.14
N LYS A 274 26.96 26.70 -13.98
CA LYS A 274 26.13 26.29 -12.84
C LYS A 274 25.25 27.46 -12.37
N GLY A 275 24.08 27.63 -12.98
CA GLY A 275 23.05 28.53 -12.44
C GLY A 275 22.66 28.06 -11.03
N GLU A 276 22.41 28.99 -10.12
CA GLU A 276 21.85 28.71 -8.82
C GLU A 276 20.51 27.98 -9.00
N PRO A 277 20.24 26.95 -8.20
CA PRO A 277 18.97 26.24 -8.28
C PRO A 277 17.83 27.15 -7.83
N ILE A 278 16.78 27.19 -8.63
CA ILE A 278 15.55 27.92 -8.33
C ILE A 278 14.61 26.95 -7.60
N LYS A 279 14.11 27.32 -6.45
CA LYS A 279 13.20 26.49 -5.68
C LYS A 279 11.81 26.44 -6.29
N LEU A 280 11.26 25.25 -6.35
CA LEU A 280 9.91 24.97 -6.78
C LEU A 280 9.11 24.42 -5.59
N LEU A 281 7.92 24.95 -5.39
CA LEU A 281 7.02 24.53 -4.32
C LEU A 281 5.59 24.58 -4.82
N GLY A 282 4.81 23.62 -4.41
CA GLY A 282 3.43 23.57 -4.83
C GLY A 282 2.66 22.40 -4.30
N SER A 283 1.73 21.92 -5.10
CA SER A 283 0.81 20.86 -4.70
C SER A 283 0.43 19.94 -5.84
N ARG A 284 -0.03 18.77 -5.46
CA ARG A 284 -0.75 17.82 -6.30
C ARG A 284 -1.94 17.30 -5.49
N GLU A 285 -3.12 17.36 -6.07
CA GLU A 285 -4.36 16.97 -5.37
C GLU A 285 -4.42 15.45 -5.18
N ASP A 286 -4.17 14.70 -6.25
CA ASP A 286 -4.11 13.25 -6.27
C ASP A 286 -3.08 12.74 -7.30
N GLU A 287 -2.91 11.44 -7.44
CA GLU A 287 -1.94 10.84 -8.36
C GLU A 287 -2.22 11.10 -9.85
N TYR A 288 -3.48 11.41 -10.21
CA TYR A 288 -3.91 11.71 -11.59
C TYR A 288 -3.92 13.19 -11.88
N SER A 289 -3.89 14.03 -10.85
CA SER A 289 -3.92 15.47 -10.97
C SER A 289 -2.59 16.05 -11.46
N PRO A 290 -2.62 17.15 -12.20
CA PRO A 290 -1.41 17.86 -12.57
C PRO A 290 -0.62 18.32 -11.34
N VAL A 291 0.70 18.21 -11.40
CA VAL A 291 1.59 18.84 -10.42
C VAL A 291 1.65 20.34 -10.68
N ILE A 292 1.30 21.13 -9.69
CA ILE A 292 1.35 22.60 -9.74
C ILE A 292 2.54 23.06 -8.91
N LEU A 293 3.49 23.78 -9.51
CA LEU A 293 4.69 24.27 -8.86
C LEU A 293 4.86 25.78 -9.08
N HIS A 294 5.10 26.50 -8.01
CA HIS A 294 5.51 27.90 -8.06
C HIS A 294 7.04 27.99 -8.03
N GLU A 295 7.57 28.77 -8.94
CA GLU A 295 8.98 29.15 -9.02
C GLU A 295 9.22 30.38 -8.14
N TYR A 296 10.18 30.29 -7.21
CA TYR A 296 10.44 31.38 -6.24
C TYR A 296 11.83 31.96 -6.43
N ALA A 297 11.89 33.29 -6.46
CA ALA A 297 13.15 34.03 -6.32
C ALA A 297 13.70 33.94 -4.89
N ASP A 298 14.95 34.34 -4.70
CA ASP A 298 15.63 34.27 -3.38
C ASP A 298 14.93 35.11 -2.30
N ASP A 299 14.26 36.19 -2.71
CA ASP A 299 13.49 37.08 -1.82
C ASP A 299 12.07 36.53 -1.51
N GLY A 300 11.70 35.38 -2.07
CA GLY A 300 10.42 34.71 -1.82
C GLY A 300 9.28 35.12 -2.75
N HIS A 301 9.50 35.97 -3.73
CA HIS A 301 8.48 36.29 -4.73
C HIS A 301 8.32 35.16 -5.76
N PRO A 302 7.10 34.80 -6.17
CA PRO A 302 6.87 33.85 -7.24
C PRO A 302 7.28 34.47 -8.60
N THR A 303 8.12 33.75 -9.33
CA THR A 303 8.65 34.17 -10.65
C THR A 303 8.08 33.37 -11.81
N GLY A 304 7.37 32.31 -11.52
CA GLY A 304 6.71 31.47 -12.51
C GLY A 304 5.78 30.44 -11.89
N LEU A 305 4.84 29.99 -12.70
CA LEU A 305 3.94 28.90 -12.38
C LEU A 305 4.14 27.78 -13.39
N TRP A 306 4.42 26.59 -12.88
CA TRP A 306 4.58 25.37 -13.64
C TRP A 306 3.37 24.47 -13.42
N GLN A 307 2.86 23.90 -14.50
CA GLN A 307 1.88 22.83 -14.46
C GLN A 307 2.47 21.65 -15.21
N ILE A 308 2.74 20.55 -14.51
CA ILE A 308 3.32 19.34 -15.08
C ILE A 308 2.23 18.27 -15.18
N THR A 309 2.04 17.75 -16.39
CA THR A 309 1.04 16.73 -16.68
C THR A 309 1.73 15.53 -17.30
N ARG A 310 1.47 14.34 -16.77
CA ARG A 310 1.89 13.08 -17.35
C ARG A 310 0.75 12.55 -18.22
N GLN A 311 1.02 12.29 -19.49
CA GLN A 311 0.05 11.63 -20.36
C GLN A 311 0.26 10.12 -20.28
N GLU A 312 -0.80 9.40 -19.95
CA GLU A 312 -0.78 7.93 -19.86
C GLU A 312 -0.90 7.23 -21.21
N THR A 313 -1.18 7.98 -22.28
CA THR A 313 -1.26 7.42 -23.63
C THR A 313 0.13 7.18 -24.20
N GLN A 314 0.34 6.01 -24.83
CA GLN A 314 1.61 5.69 -25.48
C GLN A 314 1.85 6.57 -26.74
N PRO A 315 3.07 7.11 -26.91
CA PRO A 315 4.19 7.07 -25.95
C PRO A 315 3.94 7.94 -24.73
N PHE A 316 4.35 7.47 -23.55
CA PHE A 316 4.25 8.26 -22.32
C PHE A 316 5.03 9.58 -22.48
N GLU A 317 4.33 10.70 -22.43
CA GLU A 317 4.93 12.01 -22.51
C GLU A 317 4.65 12.82 -21.26
N THR A 318 5.70 13.37 -20.66
CA THR A 318 5.56 14.37 -19.61
C THR A 318 5.67 15.74 -20.25
N ARG A 319 4.67 16.58 -20.03
CA ARG A 319 4.64 17.96 -20.52
C ARG A 319 4.52 18.93 -19.37
N ALA A 320 5.24 20.00 -19.45
CA ALA A 320 5.09 21.12 -18.54
C ALA A 320 4.61 22.36 -19.30
N THR A 321 3.80 23.15 -18.63
CA THR A 321 3.52 24.52 -19.07
C THR A 321 4.04 25.47 -18.01
N ARG A 322 4.78 26.51 -18.45
CA ARG A 322 5.24 27.60 -17.60
C ARG A 322 4.51 28.88 -17.98
N THR A 323 3.95 29.52 -16.98
CA THR A 323 3.38 30.87 -17.11
C THR A 323 4.23 31.84 -16.31
N GLY A 324 4.45 33.06 -16.77
CA GLY A 324 5.22 34.08 -16.05
C GLY A 324 4.60 34.38 -14.67
N GLY A 325 5.45 34.65 -13.67
CA GLY A 325 5.04 34.89 -12.30
C GLY A 325 4.75 36.36 -11.95
N THR A 326 5.01 37.29 -12.83
CA THR A 326 4.69 38.71 -12.61
C THR A 326 3.28 39.03 -13.08
N GLN A 327 2.57 39.82 -12.28
CA GLN A 327 1.22 40.26 -12.60
C GLN A 327 1.20 40.89 -14.01
N GLY A 328 0.47 40.31 -14.95
CA GLY A 328 0.35 40.74 -16.36
C GLY A 328 1.18 39.93 -17.37
N ASP A 329 2.09 39.06 -16.97
CA ASP A 329 2.76 38.13 -17.91
C ASP A 329 1.93 36.88 -18.12
N THR A 330 1.18 36.83 -19.20
CA THR A 330 0.29 35.70 -19.55
C THR A 330 0.91 34.74 -20.56
N ARG A 331 2.20 34.88 -20.86
CA ARG A 331 2.86 33.98 -21.83
C ARG A 331 2.91 32.57 -21.27
N LYS A 332 2.29 31.67 -21.99
CA LYS A 332 2.29 30.24 -21.69
C LYS A 332 3.28 29.52 -22.60
N LEU A 333 4.31 28.94 -21.99
CA LEU A 333 5.31 28.12 -22.69
C LEU A 333 5.00 26.65 -22.45
N THR A 334 5.00 25.89 -23.52
CA THR A 334 4.85 24.43 -23.42
C THR A 334 6.21 23.77 -23.60
N ILE A 335 6.58 22.89 -22.68
CA ILE A 335 7.88 22.24 -22.60
C ILE A 335 7.66 20.73 -22.60
N LYS A 336 8.35 20.03 -23.48
CA LYS A 336 8.47 18.58 -23.40
C LYS A 336 9.55 18.26 -22.37
N LEU A 337 9.20 17.42 -21.39
CA LEU A 337 10.11 16.91 -20.36
C LEU A 337 10.53 15.48 -20.69
N GLU A 338 11.82 15.22 -20.63
CA GLU A 338 12.39 13.88 -20.80
C GLU A 338 12.91 13.41 -19.43
N SER A 339 12.45 12.23 -19.00
CA SER A 339 12.87 11.64 -17.71
C SER A 339 14.36 11.34 -17.72
N LEU A 340 15.03 11.64 -16.61
CA LEU A 340 16.41 11.26 -16.34
C LEU A 340 16.43 10.13 -15.33
N ASP A 341 17.16 9.08 -15.63
CA ASP A 341 17.45 7.98 -14.72
C ASP A 341 18.60 8.38 -13.76
N ARG A 342 18.29 9.36 -12.91
CA ARG A 342 19.20 9.90 -11.91
C ARG A 342 18.40 10.49 -10.76
N GLU A 343 18.80 10.21 -9.53
CA GLU A 343 18.22 10.79 -8.34
C GLU A 343 18.83 12.17 -8.04
N PRO A 344 18.02 13.11 -7.49
CA PRO A 344 18.55 14.36 -6.95
C PRO A 344 19.38 14.08 -5.69
N ASP A 345 20.20 15.07 -5.32
CA ASP A 345 21.03 15.02 -4.11
C ASP A 345 20.15 14.86 -2.85
N PRO A 346 20.30 13.78 -2.08
CA PRO A 346 19.44 13.50 -0.91
C PRO A 346 19.49 14.59 0.16
N ASP A 347 20.59 15.33 0.30
CA ASP A 347 20.71 16.45 1.24
C ASP A 347 19.75 17.62 0.93
N LYS A 348 19.14 17.63 -0.25
CA LYS A 348 18.16 18.63 -0.68
C LYS A 348 16.72 18.20 -0.38
N LEU A 349 16.51 16.90 -0.17
CA LEU A 349 15.22 16.33 0.19
C LEU A 349 15.03 16.51 1.70
N GLY A 350 14.26 17.49 2.11
CA GLY A 350 14.24 17.85 3.52
C GLY A 350 12.96 17.51 4.27
N ASN A 351 13.04 16.60 5.24
CA ASN A 351 12.08 16.58 6.33
C ASN A 351 12.29 17.80 7.22
N VAL A 352 11.21 18.30 7.82
CA VAL A 352 11.33 19.33 8.85
C VAL A 352 11.79 18.69 10.15
N GLU A 353 12.92 19.13 10.68
CA GLU A 353 13.37 18.74 12.00
C GLU A 353 12.47 19.35 13.08
N ALA A 354 12.28 18.65 14.18
CA ALA A 354 11.35 19.05 15.24
C ALA A 354 11.62 20.47 15.78
N ASP A 355 12.87 20.85 15.92
CA ASP A 355 13.33 22.17 16.38
C ASP A 355 13.17 23.28 15.31
N GLN A 356 12.93 22.90 14.06
CA GLN A 356 12.79 23.84 12.93
C GLN A 356 11.33 24.17 12.59
N ARG A 357 10.34 23.54 13.23
CA ARG A 357 8.93 23.72 12.94
C ARG A 357 8.38 25.08 13.37
N SER A 358 8.76 25.56 14.53
CA SER A 358 8.33 26.88 15.03
C SER A 358 8.99 28.01 14.23
N GLY A 359 8.27 29.09 13.99
CA GLY A 359 8.79 30.27 13.33
C GLY A 359 7.73 31.13 12.65
N HIS A 360 8.22 32.15 11.98
CA HIS A 360 7.42 33.05 11.16
C HIS A 360 7.53 32.64 9.69
N TYR A 361 6.40 32.43 9.05
CA TYR A 361 6.29 32.02 7.65
C TYR A 361 5.50 33.07 6.87
N GLN A 362 5.92 33.36 5.65
CA GLN A 362 5.28 34.37 4.80
C GLN A 362 4.91 33.79 3.43
N MET A 363 3.71 34.07 3.00
CA MET A 363 3.26 33.94 1.63
C MET A 363 3.33 35.34 0.97
N ARG A 364 4.02 35.45 -0.15
CA ARG A 364 4.22 36.69 -0.88
C ARG A 364 3.63 36.60 -2.28
N GLN A 365 2.64 37.46 -2.56
CA GLN A 365 2.06 37.62 -3.89
C GLN A 365 1.86 36.30 -4.62
N ASP A 366 1.03 35.42 -4.10
CA ASP A 366 0.69 34.18 -4.77
C ASP A 366 0.07 34.45 -6.17
N ALA A 367 -0.35 33.40 -6.88
CA ALA A 367 -0.96 33.52 -8.21
C ALA A 367 -2.20 34.45 -8.25
N LEU A 368 -2.82 34.70 -7.09
CA LEU A 368 -3.95 35.60 -6.91
C LEU A 368 -3.53 36.97 -6.36
N GLY A 369 -2.24 37.22 -6.20
CA GLY A 369 -1.69 38.48 -5.66
C GLY A 369 -1.88 38.66 -4.15
N ARG A 370 -2.09 37.55 -3.39
CA ARG A 370 -2.32 37.56 -1.94
C ARG A 370 -0.99 37.56 -1.18
N ASP A 371 -0.96 38.31 -0.08
CA ASP A 371 0.10 38.24 0.94
C ASP A 371 -0.47 37.70 2.24
N GLY A 372 0.25 36.80 2.91
CA GLY A 372 -0.14 36.22 4.17
C GLY A 372 1.05 35.95 5.09
N ASP A 373 0.77 35.91 6.39
CA ASP A 373 1.72 35.58 7.44
C ASP A 373 1.18 34.42 8.27
N LEU A 374 2.05 33.49 8.65
CA LEU A 374 1.78 32.41 9.59
C LEU A 374 2.86 32.45 10.67
N ASP A 375 2.44 32.79 11.90
CA ASP A 375 3.26 32.68 13.09
C ASP A 375 2.94 31.37 13.79
N LEU A 376 3.89 30.47 13.87
CA LEU A 376 3.70 29.12 14.41
C LEU A 376 4.65 28.87 15.59
N LYS A 377 4.12 28.31 16.67
CA LYS A 377 4.86 27.87 17.84
C LYS A 377 4.41 26.48 18.28
N ILE A 378 5.33 25.56 18.37
CA ILE A 378 5.09 24.26 19.01
C ILE A 378 5.32 24.45 20.51
N LEU A 379 4.30 24.13 21.29
CA LEU A 379 4.32 24.30 22.74
C LEU A 379 5.08 23.14 23.42
N PRO A 380 5.71 23.37 24.58
CA PRO A 380 6.39 22.30 25.34
C PRO A 380 5.39 21.32 25.98
N GLU A 381 4.16 21.77 26.22
CA GLU A 381 3.08 20.95 26.77
C GLU A 381 2.53 19.99 25.71
N ARG A 382 2.07 18.83 26.19
CA ARG A 382 1.37 17.85 25.36
C ARG A 382 -0.08 17.76 25.82
N ASP A 383 -0.95 17.34 24.89
CA ASP A 383 -2.35 17.08 25.24
C ASP A 383 -2.54 15.80 26.07
N ASP A 384 -3.77 15.50 26.46
CA ASP A 384 -4.12 14.32 27.27
C ASP A 384 -3.82 12.98 26.56
N GLN A 385 -3.61 13.01 25.23
CA GLN A 385 -3.21 11.85 24.42
C GLN A 385 -1.69 11.79 24.17
N GLY A 386 -0.93 12.74 24.74
CA GLY A 386 0.52 12.84 24.58
C GLY A 386 0.98 13.46 23.26
N ARG A 387 0.06 14.04 22.48
CA ARG A 387 0.37 14.74 21.22
C ARG A 387 0.96 16.12 21.49
N GLU A 388 1.83 16.58 20.61
CA GLU A 388 2.33 17.96 20.64
C GLU A 388 1.18 18.94 20.35
N VAL A 389 1.29 20.13 20.91
CA VAL A 389 0.29 21.19 20.73
C VAL A 389 0.93 22.34 19.96
N ALA A 390 0.25 22.79 18.93
CA ALA A 390 0.63 23.94 18.13
C ALA A 390 -0.23 25.14 18.46
N GLU A 391 0.40 26.28 18.73
CA GLU A 391 -0.22 27.60 18.79
C GLU A 391 0.18 28.36 17.53
N PHE A 392 -0.78 28.89 16.79
CA PHE A 392 -0.47 29.65 15.60
C PHE A 392 -1.47 30.76 15.33
N THR A 393 -0.98 31.76 14.59
CA THR A 393 -1.81 32.85 14.03
C THR A 393 -1.56 32.88 12.53
N VAL A 394 -2.62 32.80 11.76
CA VAL A 394 -2.59 33.00 10.32
C VAL A 394 -3.31 34.31 9.97
N THR A 395 -2.64 35.15 9.18
CA THR A 395 -3.15 36.46 8.77
C THR A 395 -3.04 36.58 7.26
N LEU A 396 -4.12 37.00 6.62
CA LEU A 396 -4.11 37.42 5.23
C LEU A 396 -4.18 38.96 5.18
N LYS A 397 -3.24 39.59 4.47
CA LYS A 397 -3.09 41.01 4.42
C LYS A 397 -4.34 41.69 3.83
N GLY A 398 -5.02 42.45 4.66
CA GLY A 398 -6.23 43.16 4.27
C GLY A 398 -7.56 42.45 4.51
N SER A 399 -7.59 41.24 5.12
CA SER A 399 -8.82 40.54 5.41
C SER A 399 -8.91 39.91 6.80
N VAL A 400 -8.52 38.69 7.03
CA VAL A 400 -8.88 37.93 8.24
C VAL A 400 -7.61 37.51 9.01
N THR A 401 -7.72 37.47 10.34
CA THR A 401 -6.72 36.88 11.23
C THR A 401 -7.41 35.80 12.06
N GLU A 402 -6.86 34.62 12.07
CA GLU A 402 -7.31 33.52 12.90
C GLU A 402 -6.19 33.11 13.86
N HIS A 403 -6.57 32.78 15.10
CA HIS A 403 -5.66 32.30 16.13
C HIS A 403 -6.18 30.96 16.66
N HIS A 404 -5.29 29.98 16.72
CA HIS A 404 -5.63 28.62 17.13
C HIS A 404 -4.58 28.04 18.08
N THR A 405 -5.05 27.18 18.99
CA THR A 405 -4.24 26.30 19.80
C THR A 405 -4.83 24.90 19.67
N VAL A 406 -4.15 24.01 18.97
CA VAL A 406 -4.67 22.69 18.62
C VAL A 406 -3.57 21.62 18.74
N PRO A 407 -3.96 20.37 19.06
CA PRO A 407 -2.99 19.27 19.01
C PRO A 407 -2.55 19.00 17.57
N MET A 408 -1.30 18.59 17.40
CA MET A 408 -0.79 18.11 16.12
C MET A 408 -1.26 16.69 15.88
N GLU A 409 -1.70 16.41 14.66
CA GLU A 409 -2.14 15.06 14.28
C GLU A 409 -0.94 14.15 13.92
N ALA A 410 0.13 14.74 13.38
CA ALA A 410 1.42 14.10 13.17
C ALA A 410 2.53 15.13 13.40
N ASP A 411 3.79 14.70 13.42
CA ASP A 411 4.95 15.57 13.67
C ASP A 411 5.03 16.79 12.75
N ASN A 412 4.37 16.72 11.61
CA ASN A 412 4.40 17.77 10.58
C ASN A 412 2.99 18.17 10.09
N LEU A 413 1.92 17.77 10.80
CA LEU A 413 0.56 18.03 10.38
C LEU A 413 -0.27 18.63 11.50
N ILE A 414 -0.87 19.77 11.21
CA ILE A 414 -1.87 20.44 12.04
C ILE A 414 -3.19 20.43 11.27
N ILE A 415 -4.28 20.05 11.94
CA ILE A 415 -5.63 20.10 11.37
C ILE A 415 -6.50 20.99 12.24
N VAL A 416 -7.13 21.97 11.60
CA VAL A 416 -8.14 22.82 12.21
C VAL A 416 -9.50 22.36 11.74
N ARG A 417 -10.26 21.73 12.64
CA ARG A 417 -11.59 21.26 12.36
C ARG A 417 -12.62 22.32 12.75
N ALA A 418 -13.56 22.57 11.86
CA ALA A 418 -14.69 23.43 12.17
C ALA A 418 -15.51 22.84 13.34
N PRO A 419 -16.01 23.67 14.26
CA PRO A 419 -16.98 23.22 15.25
C PRO A 419 -18.20 22.60 14.53
N GLN A 420 -18.65 21.43 14.95
CA GLN A 420 -19.75 20.66 14.34
C GLN A 420 -21.08 21.43 14.18
N ALA A 421 -21.21 22.58 14.82
CA ALA A 421 -22.40 23.44 14.76
C ALA A 421 -22.36 24.54 13.67
N ALA A 422 -21.23 24.67 12.97
CA ALA A 422 -21.08 25.77 11.99
C ALA A 422 -21.14 25.18 10.57
N GLU A 423 -22.33 25.12 9.99
CA GLU A 423 -22.60 24.63 8.61
C GLU A 423 -21.82 25.38 7.49
N LYS A 424 -20.92 26.32 7.83
CA LYS A 424 -20.20 27.13 6.86
C LYS A 424 -18.68 27.29 7.11
N ASN A 425 -18.14 26.68 8.15
CA ASN A 425 -16.72 26.78 8.42
C ASN A 425 -16.06 25.48 8.01
N GLY A 426 -15.35 25.46 6.90
CA GLY A 426 -14.59 24.32 6.43
C GLY A 426 -13.41 23.99 7.34
N SER A 427 -12.89 22.79 7.21
CA SER A 427 -11.66 22.37 7.87
C SER A 427 -10.47 22.69 6.98
N TYR A 428 -9.33 23.01 7.58
CA TYR A 428 -8.09 23.16 6.84
C TYR A 428 -6.92 22.50 7.55
N HIS A 429 -5.88 22.21 6.81
CA HIS A 429 -4.66 21.62 7.35
C HIS A 429 -3.44 22.46 7.04
N ILE A 430 -2.44 22.39 7.91
CA ILE A 430 -1.11 22.96 7.73
C ILE A 430 -0.12 21.81 7.72
N GLN A 431 0.48 21.55 6.55
CA GLN A 431 1.58 20.60 6.40
C GLN A 431 2.89 21.34 6.50
N LEU A 432 3.75 20.92 7.43
CA LEU A 432 5.05 21.51 7.65
C LEU A 432 6.12 20.78 6.84
N LEU A 433 6.93 21.52 6.11
CA LEU A 433 8.07 21.05 5.34
C LEU A 433 9.32 21.82 5.75
N LYS A 434 10.51 21.35 5.36
CA LYS A 434 11.74 22.11 5.64
C LYS A 434 11.69 23.52 5.04
N ASN A 435 11.64 24.52 5.92
CA ASN A 435 11.55 25.95 5.58
C ASN A 435 10.23 26.39 4.93
N PHE A 436 9.18 25.55 4.94
CA PHE A 436 7.89 25.87 4.35
C PHE A 436 6.74 25.31 5.17
N ALA A 437 5.59 25.96 5.01
CA ALA A 437 4.30 25.43 5.42
C ALA A 437 3.33 25.52 4.25
N VAL A 438 2.55 24.47 4.02
CA VAL A 438 1.49 24.46 3.00
C VAL A 438 0.16 24.42 3.73
N ILE A 439 -0.69 25.39 3.46
CA ILE A 439 -2.07 25.42 3.97
C ILE A 439 -2.99 24.97 2.84
N GLY A 440 -3.75 23.91 3.08
CA GLY A 440 -4.75 23.37 2.18
C GLY A 440 -6.10 23.20 2.86
N TYR A 441 -7.15 23.09 2.06
CA TYR A 441 -8.53 22.88 2.50
C TYR A 441 -9.09 21.61 1.88
N THR A 442 -9.97 20.97 2.62
CA THR A 442 -10.70 19.79 2.14
C THR A 442 -12.19 20.08 1.89
N GLU A 443 -12.76 21.00 2.65
CA GLU A 443 -14.12 21.53 2.39
C GLU A 443 -14.11 23.01 2.78
N ALA A 444 -14.07 23.91 1.81
CA ALA A 444 -13.89 25.32 2.08
C ALA A 444 -15.18 26.12 2.01
N SER A 445 -15.33 27.05 2.97
CA SER A 445 -16.06 28.30 2.69
C SER A 445 -15.14 29.28 1.96
N ASP A 446 -15.68 30.09 1.08
CA ASP A 446 -14.93 31.12 0.31
C ASP A 446 -13.97 31.98 1.16
N ALA A 447 -14.26 32.15 2.46
CA ALA A 447 -13.43 32.92 3.39
C ALA A 447 -12.17 32.17 3.86
N GLN A 448 -12.20 30.86 3.89
CA GLN A 448 -11.09 30.03 4.39
C GLN A 448 -10.15 29.60 3.26
N GLU A 449 -10.64 29.45 2.04
CA GLU A 449 -9.80 29.31 0.85
C GLU A 449 -8.78 30.46 0.74
N ALA A 450 -9.08 31.57 1.40
CA ALA A 450 -8.21 32.74 1.40
C ALA A 450 -6.82 32.47 2.00
N PHE A 451 -6.69 31.54 2.98
CA PHE A 451 -5.38 31.23 3.58
C PHE A 451 -4.61 30.16 2.83
N SER A 452 -5.25 29.43 1.89
CA SER A 452 -4.56 28.37 1.15
C SER A 452 -3.35 28.89 0.42
N GLY A 453 -2.28 28.12 0.46
CA GLY A 453 -1.07 28.49 -0.25
C GLY A 453 0.20 27.99 0.44
N THR A 454 1.33 28.42 -0.14
CA THR A 454 2.65 28.05 0.35
C THR A 454 3.30 29.22 1.07
N TYR A 455 3.67 29.00 2.32
CA TYR A 455 4.31 29.97 3.21
C TYR A 455 5.77 29.60 3.39
N ARG A 456 6.70 30.51 3.13
CA ARG A 456 8.12 30.31 3.32
C ARG A 456 8.55 30.80 4.70
N LYS A 457 9.30 30.00 5.43
CA LYS A 457 9.90 30.36 6.71
C LYS A 457 10.88 31.52 6.52
N GLN A 458 10.74 32.54 7.35
CA GLN A 458 11.68 33.64 7.40
C GLN A 458 12.86 33.30 8.32
N PRO A 459 14.06 33.84 8.05
CA PRO A 459 15.26 33.61 8.86
C PRO A 459 15.08 33.98 10.32
#